data_49a243cc30b0b532e2b71bed8f621012
#
_entry.id   49a243cc30b0b532e2b71bed8f621012
#
_cell.length_a   1.000
_cell.length_b   1.000
_cell.length_c   1.000
_cell.angle_alpha   90.00
_cell.angle_beta   90.00
_cell.angle_gamma   90.00
#
_symmetry.space_group_name_H-M   'P 1'
#
loop_
_entity.id
_entity.type
_entity.pdbx_description
1 polymer ?
#
loop_
_entity_poly.entity_id
_entity_poly.type
_entity_poly.pdbx_seq_one_letter_code
_entity_poly.pdbx_strand_id
1 'polypeptide(L)'
;MNVKAMKKILLIAVIALTSVLTASAQKFALLDMEYILKNIPAYERANEQLNQVSKKWQAEVEALNTEAGTMYKNYQNEVVFLSQEQKKSRQDAIMKKEKEASDLKRKYFGPEGELFKKRESLMSPIQEEIYNTVKEIAELRGYSLVLDRASETAGIIFGSPKIDISNEVLQKLGYSN
;
A
#
# COMPACT_ATOMS: atom_id res chain seq x y z
N MET A 1 -31.97 31.77 56.07
CA MET A 1 -31.40 31.68 54.71
C MET A 1 -32.43 32.19 53.74
N ASN A 2 -32.12 33.17 52.92
CA ASN A 2 -33.10 33.89 52.09
C ASN A 2 -33.59 32.99 50.93
N VAL A 3 -34.90 32.75 50.80
CA VAL A 3 -35.52 31.89 49.79
C VAL A 3 -35.05 32.25 48.36
N LYS A 4 -34.78 33.52 48.10
CA LYS A 4 -34.21 33.99 46.82
C LYS A 4 -32.77 33.50 46.60
N ALA A 5 -31.97 33.42 47.66
CA ALA A 5 -30.60 32.90 47.57
C ALA A 5 -30.59 31.37 47.35
N MET A 6 -31.48 30.64 48.00
CA MET A 6 -31.64 29.19 47.77
C MET A 6 -32.05 28.88 46.33
N LYS A 7 -33.00 29.65 45.76
CA LYS A 7 -33.40 29.46 44.34
C LYS A 7 -32.26 29.72 43.35
N LYS A 8 -31.42 30.74 43.62
CA LYS A 8 -30.23 31.02 42.79
C LYS A 8 -29.18 29.91 42.88
N ILE A 9 -28.93 29.40 44.08
CA ILE A 9 -27.97 28.29 44.29
C ILE A 9 -28.49 27.01 43.60
N LEU A 10 -29.79 26.73 43.71
CA LEU A 10 -30.39 25.58 43.03
C LEU A 10 -30.29 25.71 41.48
N LEU A 11 -30.53 26.91 40.93
CA LEU A 11 -30.43 27.17 39.51
C LEU A 11 -28.99 26.99 39.02
N ILE A 12 -27.99 27.48 39.74
CA ILE A 12 -26.58 27.30 39.44
C ILE A 12 -26.17 25.84 39.52
N ALA A 13 -26.66 25.09 40.50
CA ALA A 13 -26.39 23.65 40.62
C ALA A 13 -26.99 22.85 39.46
N VAL A 14 -28.19 23.19 38.98
CA VAL A 14 -28.83 22.54 37.85
C VAL A 14 -28.06 22.86 36.55
N ILE A 15 -27.62 24.09 36.34
CA ILE A 15 -26.81 24.48 35.16
C ILE A 15 -25.43 23.79 35.20
N ALA A 16 -24.81 23.69 36.37
CA ALA A 16 -23.54 22.95 36.50
C ALA A 16 -23.69 21.44 36.26
N LEU A 17 -24.82 20.85 36.66
CA LEU A 17 -25.11 19.43 36.45
C LEU A 17 -25.38 19.11 34.95
N THR A 18 -26.00 20.02 34.20
CA THR A 18 -26.28 19.85 32.79
C THR A 18 -25.05 20.00 31.91
N SER A 19 -24.06 20.80 32.31
CA SER A 19 -22.82 20.99 31.55
C SER A 19 -21.86 19.77 31.59
N VAL A 20 -22.01 18.89 32.57
CA VAL A 20 -21.18 17.67 32.70
C VAL A 20 -21.64 16.55 31.75
N LEU A 21 -22.89 16.61 31.24
CA LEU A 21 -23.47 15.55 30.42
C LEU A 21 -23.09 15.58 28.94
N THR A 22 -22.40 16.63 28.48
CA THR A 22 -22.05 16.80 27.03
C THR A 22 -20.58 16.60 26.68
N ALA A 23 -19.73 16.23 27.65
CA ALA A 23 -18.36 15.85 27.34
C ALA A 23 -18.32 14.44 26.72
N SER A 24 -18.76 14.30 25.49
CA SER A 24 -18.46 13.10 24.71
C SER A 24 -16.96 13.05 24.51
N ALA A 25 -16.27 12.27 25.33
CA ALA A 25 -14.84 12.02 25.13
C ALA A 25 -14.67 11.43 23.71
N GLN A 26 -13.96 12.15 22.85
CA GLN A 26 -13.62 11.63 21.52
C GLN A 26 -12.86 10.33 21.71
N LYS A 27 -13.38 9.27 21.12
CA LYS A 27 -12.73 7.96 21.15
C LYS A 27 -11.82 7.82 19.95
N PHE A 28 -10.62 7.38 20.20
CA PHE A 28 -9.63 7.07 19.17
C PHE A 28 -9.28 5.59 19.23
N ALA A 29 -8.95 5.02 18.08
CA ALA A 29 -8.41 3.68 18.00
C ALA A 29 -7.12 3.67 17.18
N LEU A 30 -6.32 2.65 17.39
CA LEU A 30 -5.15 2.33 16.58
C LEU A 30 -5.37 1.00 15.90
N LEU A 31 -4.74 0.81 14.76
CA LEU A 31 -4.56 -0.49 14.12
C LEU A 31 -3.13 -0.61 13.60
N ASP A 32 -2.72 -1.81 13.29
CA ASP A 32 -1.46 -2.14 12.64
C ASP A 32 -1.80 -2.77 11.28
N MET A 33 -1.74 -1.94 10.23
CA MET A 33 -2.08 -2.39 8.88
C MET A 33 -1.14 -3.49 8.38
N GLU A 34 0.13 -3.41 8.74
CA GLU A 34 1.10 -4.44 8.35
C GLU A 34 0.79 -5.79 9.00
N TYR A 35 0.46 -5.76 10.30
CA TYR A 35 0.03 -6.95 11.03
C TYR A 35 -1.26 -7.53 10.44
N ILE A 36 -2.25 -6.70 10.14
CA ILE A 36 -3.52 -7.14 9.54
C ILE A 36 -3.26 -7.80 8.19
N LEU A 37 -2.53 -7.14 7.29
CA LEU A 37 -2.22 -7.66 5.95
C LEU A 37 -1.47 -8.99 6.00
N LYS A 38 -0.49 -9.14 6.89
CA LYS A 38 0.27 -10.41 7.06
C LYS A 38 -0.61 -11.59 7.51
N ASN A 39 -1.74 -11.32 8.15
CA ASN A 39 -2.67 -12.34 8.61
C ASN A 39 -3.84 -12.60 7.63
N ILE A 40 -3.82 -11.97 6.45
CA ILE A 40 -4.81 -12.19 5.38
C ILE A 40 -4.20 -13.10 4.29
N PRO A 41 -4.67 -14.35 4.12
CA PRO A 41 -4.10 -15.27 3.12
C PRO A 41 -4.21 -14.76 1.67
N ALA A 42 -5.19 -13.91 1.38
CA ALA A 42 -5.31 -13.27 0.06
C ALA A 42 -4.14 -12.32 -0.23
N TYR A 43 -3.61 -11.63 0.78
CA TYR A 43 -2.45 -10.78 0.65
C TYR A 43 -1.17 -11.56 0.33
N GLU A 44 -0.95 -12.70 0.98
CA GLU A 44 0.18 -13.59 0.69
C GLU A 44 0.11 -14.10 -0.75
N ARG A 45 -1.05 -14.62 -1.16
CA ARG A 45 -1.26 -15.07 -2.55
C ARG A 45 -1.04 -13.96 -3.58
N ALA A 46 -1.48 -12.73 -3.27
CA ALA A 46 -1.27 -11.59 -4.14
C ALA A 46 0.23 -11.25 -4.29
N ASN A 47 0.99 -11.28 -3.19
CA ASN A 47 2.44 -11.09 -3.21
C ASN A 47 3.17 -12.20 -3.99
N GLU A 48 2.77 -13.45 -3.83
CA GLU A 48 3.33 -14.55 -4.62
C GLU A 48 3.08 -14.36 -6.12
N GLN A 49 1.86 -14.00 -6.52
CA GLN A 49 1.53 -13.72 -7.91
C GLN A 49 2.37 -12.57 -8.48
N LEU A 50 2.54 -11.48 -7.70
CA LEU A 50 3.39 -10.35 -8.10
C LEU A 50 4.84 -10.77 -8.29
N ASN A 51 5.37 -11.58 -7.38
CA ASN A 51 6.73 -12.09 -7.47
C ASN A 51 6.93 -12.99 -8.70
N GLN A 52 5.98 -13.88 -9.00
CA GLN A 52 6.04 -14.74 -10.17
C GLN A 52 6.00 -13.95 -11.47
N VAL A 53 5.08 -12.99 -11.57
CA VAL A 53 4.96 -12.13 -12.76
C VAL A 53 6.20 -11.25 -12.91
N SER A 54 6.72 -10.68 -11.83
CA SER A 54 7.94 -9.87 -11.84
C SER A 54 9.14 -10.66 -12.35
N LYS A 55 9.34 -11.89 -11.84
CA LYS A 55 10.42 -12.79 -12.31
C LYS A 55 10.28 -13.13 -13.79
N LYS A 56 9.07 -13.43 -14.24
CA LYS A 56 8.80 -13.72 -15.65
C LYS A 56 9.18 -12.52 -16.52
N TRP A 57 8.73 -11.33 -16.17
CA TRP A 57 9.00 -10.13 -16.96
C TRP A 57 10.47 -9.70 -16.91
N GLN A 58 11.15 -9.92 -15.78
CA GLN A 58 12.60 -9.74 -15.68
C GLN A 58 13.34 -10.66 -16.64
N ALA A 59 12.95 -11.93 -16.72
CA ALA A 59 13.56 -12.89 -17.65
C ALA A 59 13.32 -12.50 -19.11
N GLU A 60 12.14 -11.98 -19.48
CA GLU A 60 11.84 -11.50 -20.83
C GLU A 60 12.76 -10.31 -21.22
N VAL A 61 12.93 -9.34 -20.32
CA VAL A 61 13.82 -8.19 -20.55
C VAL A 61 15.28 -8.65 -20.65
N GLU A 62 15.70 -9.56 -19.77
CA GLU A 62 17.07 -10.08 -19.77
C GLU A 62 17.39 -10.90 -21.02
N ALA A 63 16.43 -11.64 -21.56
CA ALA A 63 16.61 -12.34 -22.83
C ALA A 63 16.93 -11.38 -23.97
N LEU A 64 16.23 -10.23 -24.07
CA LEU A 64 16.50 -9.21 -25.09
C LEU A 64 17.87 -8.54 -24.88
N ASN A 65 18.25 -8.26 -23.63
CA ASN A 65 19.58 -7.71 -23.30
C ASN A 65 20.69 -8.69 -23.67
N THR A 66 20.51 -9.97 -23.38
CA THR A 66 21.47 -11.03 -23.73
C THR A 66 21.59 -11.18 -25.24
N GLU A 67 20.50 -11.10 -25.97
CA GLU A 67 20.50 -11.12 -27.43
C GLU A 67 21.26 -9.92 -28.00
N ALA A 68 20.96 -8.71 -27.52
CA ALA A 68 21.67 -7.49 -27.91
C ALA A 68 23.18 -7.58 -27.63
N GLY A 69 23.56 -8.07 -26.45
CA GLY A 69 24.95 -8.29 -26.06
C GLY A 69 25.66 -9.30 -26.96
N THR A 70 24.97 -10.37 -27.35
CA THR A 70 25.50 -11.37 -28.29
C THR A 70 25.71 -10.77 -29.67
N MET A 71 24.71 -10.00 -30.17
CA MET A 71 24.82 -9.30 -31.45
C MET A 71 26.01 -8.32 -31.48
N TYR A 72 26.20 -7.57 -30.37
CA TYR A 72 27.30 -6.65 -30.23
C TYR A 72 28.66 -7.37 -30.20
N LYS A 73 28.78 -8.45 -29.45
CA LYS A 73 29.99 -9.28 -29.42
C LYS A 73 30.34 -9.86 -30.79
N ASN A 74 29.35 -10.38 -31.54
CA ASN A 74 29.55 -10.88 -32.88
C ASN A 74 29.99 -9.75 -33.80
N TYR A 75 29.35 -8.58 -33.75
CA TYR A 75 29.75 -7.40 -34.49
C TYR A 75 31.21 -7.02 -34.26
N GLN A 76 31.66 -6.99 -33.01
CA GLN A 76 33.06 -6.68 -32.65
C GLN A 76 34.04 -7.68 -33.28
N ASN A 77 33.72 -8.97 -33.32
CA ASN A 77 34.56 -10.00 -33.88
C ASN A 77 34.64 -9.93 -35.39
N GLU A 78 33.58 -9.47 -36.05
CA GLU A 78 33.46 -9.46 -37.52
C GLU A 78 33.77 -8.08 -38.13
N VAL A 79 33.85 -7.00 -37.35
CA VAL A 79 33.86 -5.61 -37.83
C VAL A 79 34.96 -5.29 -38.81
N VAL A 80 36.13 -5.96 -38.73
CA VAL A 80 37.27 -5.76 -39.65
C VAL A 80 37.04 -6.32 -41.04
N PHE A 81 36.10 -7.27 -41.17
CA PHE A 81 35.76 -7.93 -42.44
C PHE A 81 34.48 -7.37 -43.09
N LEU A 82 33.77 -6.47 -42.41
CA LEU A 82 32.48 -5.93 -42.88
C LEU A 82 32.68 -4.69 -43.76
N SER A 83 31.85 -4.58 -44.80
CA SER A 83 31.69 -3.33 -45.57
C SER A 83 31.05 -2.24 -44.72
N GLN A 84 31.14 -0.97 -45.12
CA GLN A 84 30.51 0.15 -44.37
C GLN A 84 28.98 0.00 -44.25
N GLU A 85 28.34 -0.49 -45.27
CA GLU A 85 26.91 -0.75 -45.27
C GLU A 85 26.52 -1.87 -44.28
N GLN A 86 27.31 -2.96 -44.28
CA GLN A 86 27.14 -4.06 -43.34
C GLN A 86 27.37 -3.62 -41.88
N LYS A 87 28.40 -2.79 -41.62
CA LYS A 87 28.64 -2.20 -40.29
C LYS A 87 27.43 -1.42 -39.79
N LYS A 88 26.92 -0.51 -40.66
CA LYS A 88 25.75 0.29 -40.31
C LYS A 88 24.53 -0.60 -40.06
N SER A 89 24.24 -1.56 -40.92
CA SER A 89 23.11 -2.49 -40.72
C SER A 89 23.20 -3.26 -39.40
N ARG A 90 24.40 -3.76 -39.05
CA ARG A 90 24.60 -4.47 -37.76
C ARG A 90 24.42 -3.55 -36.57
N GLN A 91 24.96 -2.32 -36.61
CA GLN A 91 24.78 -1.33 -35.56
C GLN A 91 23.32 -0.94 -35.38
N ASP A 92 22.61 -0.67 -36.46
CA ASP A 92 21.18 -0.34 -36.43
C ASP A 92 20.34 -1.49 -35.82
N ALA A 93 20.68 -2.74 -36.16
CA ALA A 93 20.03 -3.91 -35.60
C ALA A 93 20.28 -4.06 -34.08
N ILE A 94 21.52 -3.81 -33.63
CA ILE A 94 21.86 -3.81 -32.17
C ILE A 94 21.10 -2.73 -31.44
N MET A 95 21.15 -1.49 -31.94
CA MET A 95 20.42 -0.37 -31.33
C MET A 95 18.92 -0.61 -31.26
N LYS A 96 18.35 -1.23 -32.29
CA LYS A 96 16.93 -1.63 -32.30
C LYS A 96 16.64 -2.62 -31.17
N LYS A 97 17.48 -3.64 -30.99
CA LYS A 97 17.31 -4.66 -29.96
C LYS A 97 17.46 -4.08 -28.55
N GLU A 98 18.43 -3.21 -28.32
CA GLU A 98 18.61 -2.49 -27.06
C GLU A 98 17.39 -1.60 -26.73
N LYS A 99 16.86 -0.93 -27.77
CA LYS A 99 15.64 -0.13 -27.63
C LYS A 99 14.44 -0.99 -27.26
N GLU A 100 14.27 -2.16 -27.92
CA GLU A 100 13.20 -3.13 -27.59
C GLU A 100 13.28 -3.55 -26.12
N ALA A 101 14.49 -3.88 -25.62
CA ALA A 101 14.71 -4.24 -24.21
C ALA A 101 14.35 -3.10 -23.25
N SER A 102 14.80 -1.88 -23.57
CA SER A 102 14.51 -0.68 -22.78
C SER A 102 13.00 -0.35 -22.74
N ASP A 103 12.35 -0.40 -23.88
CA ASP A 103 10.90 -0.13 -24.00
C ASP A 103 10.09 -1.19 -23.23
N LEU A 104 10.49 -2.47 -23.33
CA LEU A 104 9.84 -3.57 -22.60
C LEU A 104 10.04 -3.41 -21.09
N LYS A 105 11.26 -3.06 -20.64
CA LYS A 105 11.54 -2.76 -19.23
C LYS A 105 10.67 -1.63 -18.70
N ARG A 106 10.55 -0.54 -19.48
CA ARG A 106 9.70 0.60 -19.10
C ARG A 106 8.22 0.21 -19.05
N LYS A 107 7.75 -0.59 -20.02
CA LYS A 107 6.38 -1.10 -20.04
C LYS A 107 6.06 -1.91 -18.80
N TYR A 108 6.96 -2.79 -18.37
CA TYR A 108 6.71 -3.67 -17.23
C TYR A 108 6.96 -2.98 -15.88
N PHE A 109 8.06 -2.25 -15.76
CA PHE A 109 8.57 -1.75 -14.47
C PHE A 109 8.59 -0.21 -14.36
N GLY A 110 8.07 0.50 -15.35
CA GLY A 110 7.94 1.96 -15.28
C GLY A 110 6.97 2.41 -14.17
N PRO A 111 6.92 3.72 -13.86
CA PRO A 111 6.09 4.25 -12.77
C PRO A 111 4.61 3.85 -12.84
N GLU A 112 4.05 3.76 -14.06
CA GLU A 112 2.68 3.31 -14.33
C GLU A 112 2.70 2.02 -15.17
N GLY A 113 3.74 1.20 -15.01
CA GLY A 113 3.95 -0.02 -15.75
C GLY A 113 2.97 -1.14 -15.35
N GLU A 114 3.05 -2.24 -16.09
CA GLU A 114 2.15 -3.38 -15.88
C GLU A 114 2.27 -3.99 -14.48
N LEU A 115 3.48 -3.93 -13.85
CA LEU A 115 3.66 -4.43 -12.48
C LEU A 115 2.92 -3.55 -11.46
N PHE A 116 2.94 -2.23 -11.65
CA PHE A 116 2.19 -1.30 -10.80
C PHE A 116 0.68 -1.57 -10.92
N LYS A 117 0.15 -1.64 -12.13
CA LYS A 117 -1.27 -1.94 -12.38
C LYS A 117 -1.69 -3.30 -11.81
N LYS A 118 -0.83 -4.30 -11.96
CA LYS A 118 -1.08 -5.63 -11.40
C LYS A 118 -1.12 -5.59 -9.88
N ARG A 119 -0.22 -4.84 -9.26
CA ARG A 119 -0.23 -4.63 -7.80
C ARG A 119 -1.52 -3.96 -7.35
N GLU A 120 -1.92 -2.85 -7.98
CA GLU A 120 -3.18 -2.18 -7.64
C GLU A 120 -4.36 -3.12 -7.76
N SER A 121 -4.49 -3.85 -8.87
CA SER A 121 -5.61 -4.76 -9.10
C SER A 121 -5.71 -5.88 -8.05
N LEU A 122 -4.59 -6.32 -7.48
CA LEU A 122 -4.55 -7.36 -6.46
C LEU A 122 -4.72 -6.83 -5.04
N MET A 123 -4.20 -5.62 -4.76
CA MET A 123 -4.17 -5.07 -3.41
C MET A 123 -5.41 -4.22 -3.08
N SER A 124 -5.95 -3.49 -4.06
CA SER A 124 -7.09 -2.61 -3.81
C SER A 124 -8.31 -3.32 -3.21
N PRO A 125 -8.72 -4.51 -3.69
CA PRO A 125 -9.85 -5.21 -3.08
C PRO A 125 -9.61 -5.57 -1.60
N ILE A 126 -8.37 -5.97 -1.26
CA ILE A 126 -8.01 -6.34 0.12
C ILE A 126 -8.05 -5.10 1.01
N GLN A 127 -7.49 -3.99 0.53
CA GLN A 127 -7.50 -2.72 1.27
C GLN A 127 -8.91 -2.17 1.46
N GLU A 128 -9.76 -2.29 0.45
CA GLU A 128 -11.15 -1.87 0.52
C GLU A 128 -11.95 -2.69 1.55
N GLU A 129 -11.75 -4.01 1.58
CA GLU A 129 -12.37 -4.89 2.57
C GLU A 129 -11.96 -4.54 4.00
N ILE A 130 -10.65 -4.30 4.23
CA ILE A 130 -10.14 -3.83 5.52
C ILE A 130 -10.75 -2.48 5.88
N TYR A 131 -10.74 -1.51 4.95
CA TYR A 131 -11.29 -0.18 5.19
C TYR A 131 -12.76 -0.22 5.60
N ASN A 132 -13.58 -0.98 4.87
CA ASN A 132 -14.99 -1.12 5.16
C ASN A 132 -15.22 -1.77 6.55
N THR A 133 -14.43 -2.78 6.88
CA THR A 133 -14.47 -3.43 8.20
C THR A 133 -14.08 -2.46 9.33
N VAL A 134 -13.02 -1.68 9.13
CA VAL A 134 -12.59 -0.66 10.11
C VAL A 134 -13.67 0.41 10.28
N LYS A 135 -14.28 0.86 9.17
CA LYS A 135 -15.38 1.83 9.20
C LYS A 135 -16.57 1.32 10.02
N GLU A 136 -17.01 0.08 9.79
CA GLU A 136 -18.11 -0.52 10.55
C GLU A 136 -17.79 -0.63 12.05
N ILE A 137 -16.55 -1.02 12.41
CA ILE A 137 -16.12 -1.06 13.81
C ILE A 137 -16.11 0.35 14.40
N ALA A 138 -15.59 1.34 13.67
CA ALA A 138 -15.53 2.72 14.13
C ALA A 138 -16.93 3.30 14.40
N GLU A 139 -17.88 3.08 13.49
CA GLU A 139 -19.26 3.50 13.65
C GLU A 139 -19.94 2.81 14.86
N LEU A 140 -19.76 1.50 14.99
CA LEU A 140 -20.35 0.72 16.09
C LEU A 140 -19.80 1.12 17.46
N ARG A 141 -18.47 1.39 17.55
CA ARG A 141 -17.77 1.72 18.80
C ARG A 141 -17.77 3.21 19.10
N GLY A 142 -18.19 4.05 18.14
CA GLY A 142 -18.18 5.51 18.25
C GLY A 142 -16.76 6.08 18.23
N TYR A 143 -15.84 5.49 17.46
CA TYR A 143 -14.51 6.07 17.23
C TYR A 143 -14.61 7.24 16.27
N SER A 144 -14.04 8.38 16.67
CA SER A 144 -13.96 9.58 15.84
C SER A 144 -12.79 9.53 14.86
N LEU A 145 -11.78 8.72 15.17
CA LEU A 145 -10.57 8.56 14.36
C LEU A 145 -9.94 7.20 14.64
N VAL A 146 -9.47 6.55 13.58
CA VAL A 146 -8.65 5.34 13.63
C VAL A 146 -7.34 5.65 12.91
N LEU A 147 -6.20 5.39 13.54
CA LEU A 147 -4.87 5.66 13.01
C LEU A 147 -4.12 4.34 12.80
N ASP A 148 -3.39 4.27 11.69
CA ASP A 148 -2.46 3.17 11.43
C ASP A 148 -1.14 3.43 12.13
N ARG A 149 -0.81 2.61 13.15
CA ARG A 149 0.45 2.70 13.90
C ARG A 149 1.67 2.21 13.14
N ALA A 150 1.47 1.38 12.10
CA ALA A 150 2.55 0.89 11.23
C ALA A 150 2.96 1.92 10.18
N SER A 151 2.15 2.97 9.97
CA SER A 151 2.46 4.02 9.00
C SER A 151 3.55 4.95 9.52
N GLU A 152 4.69 5.02 8.82
CA GLU A 152 5.78 5.95 9.13
C GLU A 152 5.33 7.42 9.13
N THR A 153 4.31 7.75 8.34
CA THR A 153 3.78 9.12 8.23
C THR A 153 2.84 9.51 9.36
N ALA A 154 2.31 8.54 10.12
CA ALA A 154 1.39 8.81 11.21
C ALA A 154 2.08 9.44 12.44
N GLY A 155 3.40 9.33 12.57
CA GLY A 155 4.18 9.95 13.65
C GLY A 155 3.78 9.48 15.06
N ILE A 156 3.19 8.29 15.20
CA ILE A 156 2.75 7.74 16.48
C ILE A 156 3.97 7.20 17.24
N ILE A 157 4.37 7.91 18.31
CA ILE A 157 5.49 7.51 19.15
C ILE A 157 5.07 6.43 20.16
N PHE A 158 3.85 6.52 20.68
CA PHE A 158 3.29 5.57 21.63
C PHE A 158 1.79 5.41 21.42
N GLY A 159 1.33 4.16 21.46
CA GLY A 159 -0.08 3.79 21.45
C GLY A 159 -0.35 2.68 22.45
N SER A 160 -1.33 2.89 23.31
CA SER A 160 -1.72 1.86 24.28
C SER A 160 -2.30 0.63 23.56
N PRO A 161 -1.89 -0.60 23.91
CA PRO A 161 -2.52 -1.81 23.36
C PRO A 161 -4.03 -1.90 23.61
N LYS A 162 -4.54 -1.16 24.61
CA LYS A 162 -5.97 -1.14 24.93
C LYS A 162 -6.85 -0.49 23.86
N ILE A 163 -6.28 0.37 23.02
CA ILE A 163 -6.98 1.05 21.94
C ILE A 163 -6.61 0.46 20.57
N ASP A 164 -5.82 -0.61 20.52
CA ASP A 164 -5.48 -1.34 19.31
C ASP A 164 -6.62 -2.29 18.93
N ILE A 165 -7.17 -2.09 17.74
CA ILE A 165 -8.29 -2.86 17.22
C ILE A 165 -7.89 -3.87 16.14
N SER A 166 -6.59 -4.09 15.88
CA SER A 166 -6.10 -4.94 14.80
C SER A 166 -6.71 -6.34 14.84
N ASN A 167 -6.74 -6.95 16.03
CA ASN A 167 -7.34 -8.29 16.19
C ASN A 167 -8.87 -8.28 16.00
N GLU A 168 -9.55 -7.21 16.41
CA GLU A 168 -10.99 -7.06 16.17
C GLU A 168 -11.30 -6.95 14.68
N VAL A 169 -10.45 -6.24 13.92
CA VAL A 169 -10.53 -6.16 12.45
C VAL A 169 -10.35 -7.54 11.83
N LEU A 170 -9.29 -8.29 12.22
CA LEU A 170 -9.03 -9.65 11.72
C LEU A 170 -10.18 -10.59 12.05
N GLN A 171 -10.69 -10.55 13.27
CA GLN A 171 -11.83 -11.36 13.68
C GLN A 171 -13.08 -11.09 12.82
N LYS A 172 -13.36 -9.82 12.56
CA LYS A 172 -14.52 -9.42 11.76
C LYS A 172 -14.37 -9.79 10.28
N LEU A 173 -13.12 -9.80 9.77
CA LEU A 173 -12.77 -10.31 8.44
C LEU A 173 -12.79 -11.85 8.34
N GLY A 174 -12.93 -12.56 9.47
CA GLY A 174 -12.94 -14.04 9.50
C GLY A 174 -11.54 -14.67 9.59
N TYR A 175 -10.51 -13.89 9.93
CA TYR A 175 -9.11 -14.33 10.03
C TYR A 175 -8.58 -14.36 11.48
N SER A 176 -9.43 -14.67 12.46
CA SER A 176 -8.97 -14.87 13.84
C SER A 176 -8.25 -16.19 14.00
N ASN A 177 -7.05 -16.16 14.63
CA ASN A 177 -6.39 -17.35 15.16
C ASN A 177 -7.11 -17.85 16.42
#